data_3d9bf246f0de9fd4e7579d39a8315fb2
#
_entry.id   3d9bf246f0de9fd4e7579d39a8315fb2
#
_cell.length_a   1.000
_cell.length_b   1.000
_cell.length_c   1.000
_cell.angle_alpha   90.00
_cell.angle_beta   90.00
_cell.angle_gamma   90.00
#
_symmetry.space_group_name_H-M   'P 1'
#
loop_
_entity.id
_entity.type
_entity.pdbx_description
1 polymer ?
#
loop_
_entity_poly.entity_id
_entity_poly.type
_entity_poly.pdbx_seq_one_letter_code
_entity_poly.pdbx_strand_id
1 'polypeptide(L)'
;MTRKEIDLNQLLNEVQVSADWIGLREVYEKVTPRMIRDGVPVANGSYATHGVMVEVLIEGQFGYYGTSDITAEGISDAAKNAYTQAKLASKFGLVSFTEEVRPAYQGKYQSPFAKNSDAISPGQLNEMLLNMNSALKVSDKIVSASSLVQVIETHFKFVSTNGSDITQNFLLLETDMSATASEGTNQQTRTFGGMRGNCKQIGFEYFDSLDLVSRAVQIGEEAIELLDAVECPTGEMDIILAPDQMMLQIHESVGHALEIDRILGDERNFAGWSFVKLEDFGNLQYGSNLMNITFDPTVSGEFAS
;
A
#
# COMPACT_ATOMS: atom_id res chain seq x y z
N MET A 1 -19.50 -8.38 0.74
CA MET A 1 -19.14 -9.81 0.53
C MET A 1 -18.48 -10.28 1.81
N THR A 2 -18.91 -11.37 2.40
CA THR A 2 -18.26 -11.96 3.59
C THR A 2 -17.14 -12.89 3.12
N ARG A 3 -16.00 -12.92 3.79
CA ARG A 3 -14.93 -13.88 3.50
C ARG A 3 -15.49 -15.31 3.62
N LYS A 4 -15.26 -16.12 2.61
CA LYS A 4 -15.51 -17.55 2.66
C LYS A 4 -14.29 -18.19 3.34
N GLU A 5 -14.49 -18.88 4.44
CA GLU A 5 -13.42 -19.66 5.06
C GLU A 5 -13.03 -20.84 4.18
N ILE A 6 -11.74 -21.03 3.98
CA ILE A 6 -11.18 -22.16 3.23
C ILE A 6 -10.03 -22.78 4.05
N ASP A 7 -9.90 -24.09 3.97
CA ASP A 7 -8.72 -24.79 4.50
C ASP A 7 -7.63 -24.83 3.42
N LEU A 8 -6.72 -23.83 3.49
CA LEU A 8 -5.67 -23.68 2.50
C LEU A 8 -4.65 -24.85 2.57
N ASN A 9 -4.44 -25.44 3.75
CA ASN A 9 -3.56 -26.61 3.90
C ASN A 9 -4.18 -27.85 3.23
N GLN A 10 -5.49 -28.06 3.38
CA GLN A 10 -6.18 -29.12 2.68
C GLN A 10 -6.08 -28.92 1.16
N LEU A 11 -6.35 -27.71 0.67
CA LEU A 11 -6.27 -27.41 -0.76
C LEU A 11 -4.86 -27.61 -1.31
N LEU A 12 -3.81 -27.25 -0.55
CA LEU A 12 -2.42 -27.49 -0.95
C LEU A 12 -2.14 -29.00 -1.13
N ASN A 13 -2.66 -29.84 -0.23
CA ASN A 13 -2.50 -31.30 -0.32
C ASN A 13 -3.25 -31.92 -1.51
N GLU A 14 -4.28 -31.25 -2.03
CA GLU A 14 -5.03 -31.69 -3.19
C GLU A 14 -4.43 -31.25 -4.53
N VAL A 15 -3.42 -30.36 -4.52
CA VAL A 15 -2.73 -29.92 -5.74
C VAL A 15 -1.87 -31.05 -6.29
N GLN A 16 -2.14 -31.43 -7.54
CA GLN A 16 -1.48 -32.56 -8.24
C GLN A 16 -0.59 -32.05 -9.40
N VAL A 17 0.47 -31.30 -9.07
CA VAL A 17 1.52 -30.95 -10.02
C VAL A 17 2.87 -31.42 -9.47
N SER A 18 3.74 -31.92 -10.34
CA SER A 18 5.09 -32.36 -9.96
C SER A 18 6.01 -31.13 -9.97
N ALA A 19 6.26 -30.54 -8.80
CA ALA A 19 7.07 -29.35 -8.63
C ALA A 19 8.07 -29.51 -7.49
N ASP A 20 9.15 -28.73 -7.55
CA ASP A 20 10.16 -28.70 -6.50
C ASP A 20 9.61 -28.04 -5.22
N TRP A 21 8.72 -27.04 -5.41
CA TRP A 21 8.05 -26.36 -4.32
C TRP A 21 6.74 -25.73 -4.81
N ILE A 22 5.72 -25.69 -3.92
CA ILE A 22 4.42 -25.05 -4.18
C ILE A 22 4.05 -24.19 -2.97
N GLY A 23 3.58 -22.96 -3.23
CA GLY A 23 2.97 -22.07 -2.26
C GLY A 23 1.56 -21.67 -2.67
N LEU A 24 0.66 -21.57 -1.71
CA LEU A 24 -0.66 -20.99 -1.87
C LEU A 24 -0.79 -19.75 -1.00
N ARG A 25 -1.21 -18.64 -1.60
CA ARG A 25 -1.40 -17.36 -0.93
C ARG A 25 -2.83 -16.91 -1.09
N GLU A 26 -3.63 -17.03 -0.03
CA GLU A 26 -4.97 -16.45 0.05
C GLU A 26 -4.87 -14.99 0.41
N VAL A 27 -5.61 -14.15 -0.31
CA VAL A 27 -5.85 -12.75 0.06
C VAL A 27 -7.34 -12.48 0.00
N TYR A 28 -7.89 -12.02 1.12
CA TYR A 28 -9.19 -11.38 1.19
C TYR A 28 -8.99 -9.94 1.62
N GLU A 29 -9.44 -9.01 0.83
CA GLU A 29 -9.36 -7.59 1.14
C GLU A 29 -10.73 -6.96 1.04
N LYS A 30 -11.12 -6.21 2.07
CA LYS A 30 -12.32 -5.39 2.11
C LYS A 30 -11.93 -3.93 2.25
N VAL A 31 -12.37 -3.13 1.29
CA VAL A 31 -12.12 -1.69 1.27
C VAL A 31 -13.44 -0.95 1.45
N THR A 32 -13.43 0.00 2.38
CA THR A 32 -14.59 0.84 2.69
C THR A 32 -14.20 2.31 2.53
N PRO A 33 -14.26 2.85 1.29
CA PRO A 33 -14.02 4.24 1.03
C PRO A 33 -15.23 5.09 1.41
N ARG A 34 -14.96 6.24 2.00
CA ARG A 34 -15.93 7.29 2.31
C ARG A 34 -15.34 8.62 1.90
N MET A 35 -16.04 9.37 1.08
CA MET A 35 -15.59 10.68 0.62
C MET A 35 -16.76 11.63 0.51
N ILE A 36 -16.57 12.80 1.07
CA ILE A 36 -17.46 13.96 0.91
C ILE A 36 -16.73 15.00 0.07
N ARG A 37 -17.41 15.51 -0.94
CA ARG A 37 -16.93 16.65 -1.72
C ARG A 37 -18.02 17.71 -1.78
N ASP A 38 -17.68 18.92 -1.37
CA ASP A 38 -18.60 20.06 -1.36
C ASP A 38 -19.93 19.78 -0.67
N GLY A 39 -19.88 19.06 0.45
CA GLY A 39 -21.04 18.66 1.25
C GLY A 39 -21.81 17.45 0.71
N VAL A 40 -21.38 16.84 -0.41
CA VAL A 40 -22.08 15.72 -1.06
C VAL A 40 -21.24 14.44 -0.97
N PRO A 41 -21.81 13.31 -0.55
CA PRO A 41 -21.13 12.01 -0.61
C PRO A 41 -20.82 11.59 -2.06
N VAL A 42 -19.54 11.41 -2.39
CA VAL A 42 -19.08 10.95 -3.72
C VAL A 42 -18.54 9.51 -3.68
N ALA A 43 -18.14 9.02 -2.50
CA ALA A 43 -17.88 7.61 -2.24
C ALA A 43 -18.53 7.23 -0.91
N ASN A 44 -19.36 6.18 -0.91
CA ASN A 44 -20.11 5.74 0.26
C ASN A 44 -20.47 4.25 0.13
N GLY A 45 -19.47 3.43 -0.10
CA GLY A 45 -19.66 2.00 -0.35
C GLY A 45 -18.68 1.12 0.43
N SER A 46 -18.74 -0.16 0.14
CA SER A 46 -17.75 -1.14 0.54
C SER A 46 -17.68 -2.20 -0.56
N TYR A 47 -16.49 -2.62 -0.89
CA TYR A 47 -16.27 -3.73 -1.81
C TYR A 47 -15.22 -4.67 -1.23
N ALA A 48 -15.23 -5.91 -1.70
CA ALA A 48 -14.25 -6.89 -1.27
C ALA A 48 -13.79 -7.73 -2.46
N THR A 49 -12.54 -8.11 -2.42
CA THR A 49 -11.91 -9.09 -3.31
C THR A 49 -11.48 -10.31 -2.52
N HIS A 50 -11.52 -11.48 -3.15
CA HIS A 50 -11.08 -12.73 -2.54
C HIS A 50 -10.47 -13.62 -3.61
N GLY A 51 -9.27 -14.11 -3.38
CA GLY A 51 -8.59 -15.00 -4.34
C GLY A 51 -7.41 -15.71 -3.71
N VAL A 52 -6.88 -16.65 -4.50
CA VAL A 52 -5.67 -17.39 -4.17
C VAL A 52 -4.67 -17.24 -5.31
N MET A 53 -3.44 -16.88 -4.97
CA MET A 53 -2.27 -16.99 -5.85
C MET A 53 -1.62 -18.34 -5.62
N VAL A 54 -1.38 -19.08 -6.69
CA VAL A 54 -0.57 -20.29 -6.69
C VAL A 54 0.82 -19.96 -7.21
N GLU A 55 1.82 -20.31 -6.43
CA GLU A 55 3.25 -20.17 -6.78
C GLU A 55 3.83 -21.57 -6.95
N VAL A 56 4.55 -21.80 -8.04
CA VAL A 56 5.18 -23.11 -8.35
C VAL A 56 6.62 -22.88 -8.74
N LEU A 57 7.54 -23.64 -8.12
CA LEU A 57 8.95 -23.66 -8.51
C LEU A 57 9.26 -24.98 -9.24
N ILE A 58 9.82 -24.88 -10.42
CA ILE A 58 10.23 -26.03 -11.26
C ILE A 58 11.50 -25.67 -12.03
N GLU A 59 12.48 -26.59 -11.96
CA GLU A 59 13.72 -26.42 -12.75
C GLU A 59 14.36 -25.04 -12.57
N GLY A 60 14.31 -24.51 -11.34
CA GLY A 60 14.89 -23.24 -10.98
C GLY A 60 14.09 -22.00 -11.38
N GLN A 61 12.86 -22.14 -11.88
CA GLN A 61 12.01 -21.00 -12.23
C GLN A 61 10.66 -21.02 -11.54
N PHE A 62 10.19 -19.84 -11.13
CA PHE A 62 8.87 -19.65 -10.57
C PHE A 62 7.82 -19.43 -11.67
N GLY A 63 6.64 -19.99 -11.45
CA GLY A 63 5.42 -19.66 -12.17
C GLY A 63 4.34 -19.24 -11.19
N TYR A 64 3.49 -18.29 -11.60
CA TYR A 64 2.46 -17.71 -10.75
C TYR A 64 1.12 -17.69 -11.48
N TYR A 65 0.04 -18.04 -10.78
CA TYR A 65 -1.29 -17.89 -11.34
C TYR A 65 -2.32 -17.58 -10.25
N GLY A 66 -3.04 -16.46 -10.43
CA GLY A 66 -4.10 -16.02 -9.51
C GLY A 66 -5.47 -16.54 -9.94
N THR A 67 -6.29 -16.95 -8.98
CA THR A 67 -7.69 -17.33 -9.21
C THR A 67 -8.61 -16.76 -8.16
N SER A 68 -9.80 -16.32 -8.57
CA SER A 68 -10.93 -16.02 -7.68
C SER A 68 -11.87 -17.22 -7.46
N ASP A 69 -11.66 -18.30 -8.21
CA ASP A 69 -12.29 -19.58 -7.94
C ASP A 69 -11.50 -20.32 -6.86
N ILE A 70 -11.93 -20.16 -5.62
CA ILE A 70 -11.30 -20.73 -4.43
C ILE A 70 -11.81 -22.14 -4.09
N THR A 71 -12.28 -22.90 -5.09
CA THR A 71 -12.58 -24.32 -4.99
C THR A 71 -11.33 -25.16 -5.23
N ALA A 72 -11.36 -26.43 -4.84
CA ALA A 72 -10.28 -27.38 -5.14
C ALA A 72 -9.99 -27.47 -6.65
N GLU A 73 -11.02 -27.43 -7.48
CA GLU A 73 -10.89 -27.45 -8.94
C GLU A 73 -10.21 -26.16 -9.46
N GLY A 74 -10.68 -24.98 -9.03
CA GLY A 74 -10.11 -23.68 -9.44
C GLY A 74 -8.64 -23.53 -9.03
N ILE A 75 -8.27 -24.01 -7.83
CA ILE A 75 -6.87 -24.00 -7.37
C ILE A 75 -6.02 -25.02 -8.11
N SER A 76 -6.57 -26.22 -8.40
CA SER A 76 -5.85 -27.21 -9.22
C SER A 76 -5.57 -26.69 -10.63
N ASP A 77 -6.51 -25.99 -11.24
CA ASP A 77 -6.31 -25.40 -12.57
C ASP A 77 -5.34 -24.21 -12.53
N ALA A 78 -5.38 -23.39 -11.47
CA ALA A 78 -4.37 -22.35 -11.24
C ALA A 78 -2.97 -22.97 -11.10
N ALA A 79 -2.84 -24.08 -10.38
CA ALA A 79 -1.56 -24.78 -10.21
C ALA A 79 -1.01 -25.33 -11.55
N LYS A 80 -1.86 -25.87 -12.41
CA LYS A 80 -1.47 -26.32 -13.75
C LYS A 80 -0.98 -25.16 -14.63
N ASN A 81 -1.64 -24.01 -14.52
CA ASN A 81 -1.25 -22.80 -15.26
C ASN A 81 0.09 -22.25 -14.74
N ALA A 82 0.26 -22.15 -13.41
CA ALA A 82 1.53 -21.76 -12.81
C ALA A 82 2.68 -22.72 -13.18
N TYR A 83 2.40 -24.03 -13.14
CA TYR A 83 3.33 -25.07 -13.60
C TYR A 83 3.77 -24.84 -15.05
N THR A 84 2.80 -24.58 -15.94
CA THR A 84 3.08 -24.35 -17.38
C THR A 84 3.96 -23.11 -17.58
N GLN A 85 3.70 -22.03 -16.83
CA GLN A 85 4.52 -20.82 -16.87
C GLN A 85 5.95 -21.08 -16.39
N ALA A 86 6.13 -21.77 -15.24
CA ALA A 86 7.46 -22.12 -14.73
C ALA A 86 8.25 -22.98 -15.73
N LYS A 87 7.60 -23.98 -16.33
CA LYS A 87 8.20 -24.85 -17.38
C LYS A 87 8.59 -24.07 -18.63
N LEU A 88 7.83 -23.07 -19.03
CA LEU A 88 8.20 -22.20 -20.15
C LEU A 88 9.38 -21.30 -19.77
N ALA A 89 9.35 -20.71 -18.58
CA ALA A 89 10.40 -19.83 -18.08
C ALA A 89 11.73 -20.56 -17.90
N SER A 90 11.74 -21.85 -17.52
CA SER A 90 12.95 -22.63 -17.29
C SER A 90 13.87 -22.73 -18.52
N LYS A 91 13.30 -22.54 -19.70
CA LYS A 91 14.07 -22.52 -20.96
C LYS A 91 14.83 -21.21 -21.21
N PHE A 92 14.49 -20.15 -20.50
CA PHE A 92 15.00 -18.80 -20.75
C PHE A 92 15.55 -18.14 -19.49
N GLY A 93 15.50 -18.82 -18.33
CA GLY A 93 15.94 -18.28 -17.05
C GLY A 93 17.43 -17.92 -17.04
N LEU A 94 17.74 -16.71 -16.61
CA LEU A 94 19.12 -16.23 -16.42
C LEU A 94 19.67 -16.62 -15.04
N VAL A 95 18.78 -16.82 -14.08
CA VAL A 95 19.09 -17.22 -12.70
C VAL A 95 18.29 -18.46 -12.37
N SER A 96 18.87 -19.39 -11.62
CA SER A 96 18.19 -20.59 -11.13
C SER A 96 17.92 -20.47 -9.63
N PHE A 97 16.66 -20.63 -9.24
CA PHE A 97 16.22 -20.59 -7.85
C PHE A 97 16.09 -22.01 -7.28
N THR A 98 16.26 -22.12 -5.98
CA THR A 98 15.92 -23.31 -5.19
C THR A 98 14.85 -22.95 -4.16
N GLU A 99 14.28 -23.95 -3.48
CA GLU A 99 13.32 -23.70 -2.39
C GLU A 99 13.94 -22.91 -1.22
N GLU A 100 15.26 -22.82 -1.12
CA GLU A 100 15.96 -22.03 -0.09
C GLU A 100 15.59 -20.53 -0.15
N VAL A 101 15.18 -20.00 -1.31
CA VAL A 101 14.69 -18.61 -1.41
C VAL A 101 13.28 -18.42 -0.84
N ARG A 102 12.64 -19.54 -0.44
CA ARG A 102 11.34 -19.58 0.22
C ARG A 102 11.42 -20.39 1.52
N PRO A 103 12.21 -19.95 2.52
CA PRO A 103 12.34 -20.69 3.77
C PRO A 103 10.98 -20.85 4.45
N ALA A 104 10.81 -21.98 5.16
CA ALA A 104 9.57 -22.25 5.88
C ALA A 104 9.43 -21.35 7.12
N TYR A 105 8.31 -20.67 7.24
CA TYR A 105 7.94 -19.87 8.42
C TYR A 105 6.55 -20.21 8.89
N GLN A 106 6.35 -20.16 10.21
CA GLN A 106 5.05 -20.29 10.85
C GLN A 106 4.81 -19.13 11.78
N GLY A 107 3.61 -18.54 11.70
CA GLY A 107 3.29 -17.42 12.57
C GLY A 107 1.93 -16.81 12.29
N LYS A 108 1.53 -15.96 13.24
CA LYS A 108 0.30 -15.17 13.14
C LYS A 108 0.62 -13.73 13.47
N TYR A 109 0.08 -12.83 12.70
CA TYR A 109 0.17 -11.40 12.93
C TYR A 109 -1.23 -10.76 12.89
N GLN A 110 -1.42 -9.78 13.73
CA GLN A 110 -2.61 -8.95 13.78
C GLN A 110 -2.16 -7.50 13.97
N SER A 111 -2.65 -6.59 13.14
CA SER A 111 -2.45 -5.15 13.36
C SER A 111 -2.85 -4.76 14.78
N PRO A 112 -2.04 -3.94 15.46
CA PRO A 112 -2.44 -3.42 16.76
C PRO A 112 -3.60 -2.45 16.59
N PHE A 113 -4.69 -2.65 17.35
CA PHE A 113 -5.79 -1.70 17.45
C PHE A 113 -6.51 -1.83 18.80
N ALA A 114 -7.00 -0.71 19.32
CA ALA A 114 -7.90 -0.67 20.46
C ALA A 114 -9.37 -0.62 20.03
N LYS A 115 -9.65 0.02 18.87
CA LYS A 115 -10.99 0.13 18.28
C LYS A 115 -10.96 -0.46 16.86
N ASN A 116 -11.63 -1.60 16.67
CA ASN A 116 -11.73 -2.26 15.38
C ASN A 116 -12.62 -1.48 14.37
N SER A 117 -12.79 -2.02 13.17
CA SER A 117 -13.60 -1.42 12.10
C SER A 117 -15.09 -1.26 12.44
N ASP A 118 -15.61 -2.00 13.43
CA ASP A 118 -17.01 -1.93 13.88
C ASP A 118 -17.22 -0.87 14.99
N ALA A 119 -16.15 -0.26 15.49
CA ALA A 119 -16.22 0.70 16.61
C ALA A 119 -16.93 2.02 16.23
N ILE A 120 -16.98 2.37 14.95
CA ILE A 120 -17.65 3.56 14.43
C ILE A 120 -18.67 3.12 13.37
N SER A 121 -19.93 3.50 13.56
CA SER A 121 -20.96 3.21 12.58
C SER A 121 -20.73 4.00 11.28
N PRO A 122 -21.23 3.50 10.13
CA PRO A 122 -21.17 4.24 8.87
C PRO A 122 -21.75 5.66 8.94
N GLY A 123 -22.82 5.85 9.75
CA GLY A 123 -23.43 7.16 9.96
C GLY A 123 -22.50 8.13 10.71
N GLN A 124 -21.88 7.67 11.78
CA GLN A 124 -20.90 8.48 12.54
C GLN A 124 -19.68 8.84 11.70
N LEU A 125 -19.20 7.92 10.86
CA LEU A 125 -18.09 8.19 9.95
C LEU A 125 -18.45 9.25 8.90
N ASN A 126 -19.65 9.17 8.34
CA ASN A 126 -20.15 10.19 7.42
C ASN A 126 -20.34 11.55 8.10
N GLU A 127 -20.83 11.58 9.33
CA GLU A 127 -20.96 12.82 10.12
C GLU A 127 -19.59 13.46 10.40
N MET A 128 -18.60 12.66 10.78
CA MET A 128 -17.22 13.12 10.95
C MET A 128 -16.69 13.78 9.66
N LEU A 129 -16.87 13.12 8.52
CA LEU A 129 -16.43 13.63 7.21
C LEU A 129 -17.17 14.90 6.80
N LEU A 130 -18.47 15.00 7.08
CA LEU A 130 -19.26 16.22 6.82
C LEU A 130 -18.77 17.40 7.66
N ASN A 131 -18.43 17.15 8.95
CA ASN A 131 -17.88 18.17 9.83
C ASN A 131 -16.52 18.66 9.33
N MET A 132 -15.63 17.75 8.93
CA MET A 132 -14.35 18.09 8.30
C MET A 132 -14.56 18.91 7.03
N ASN A 133 -15.44 18.45 6.15
CA ASN A 133 -15.72 19.10 4.87
C ASN A 133 -16.30 20.51 5.03
N SER A 134 -17.17 20.68 6.01
CA SER A 134 -17.74 22.01 6.33
C SER A 134 -16.68 22.94 6.91
N ALA A 135 -15.79 22.44 7.76
CA ALA A 135 -14.72 23.20 8.40
C ALA A 135 -13.66 23.70 7.40
N LEU A 136 -13.43 22.96 6.29
CA LEU A 136 -12.54 23.39 5.21
C LEU A 136 -13.03 24.68 4.53
N LYS A 137 -14.35 24.96 4.54
CA LYS A 137 -14.97 26.12 3.86
C LYS A 137 -14.95 27.35 4.75
N VAL A 138 -13.75 27.82 5.10
CA VAL A 138 -13.53 28.99 5.97
C VAL A 138 -13.92 30.33 5.30
N SER A 139 -14.08 30.36 3.99
CA SER A 139 -14.40 31.56 3.20
C SER A 139 -15.02 31.16 1.86
N ASP A 140 -15.75 32.10 1.24
CA ASP A 140 -16.29 31.94 -0.12
C ASP A 140 -15.21 31.79 -1.22
N LYS A 141 -13.93 32.08 -0.90
CA LYS A 141 -12.81 31.82 -1.79
C LYS A 141 -12.53 30.31 -1.92
N ILE A 142 -13.00 29.47 -0.99
CA ILE A 142 -12.85 27.99 -1.09
C ILE A 142 -13.93 27.48 -2.05
N VAL A 143 -13.48 27.18 -3.27
CA VAL A 143 -14.35 26.72 -4.36
C VAL A 143 -14.56 25.22 -4.39
N SER A 144 -13.65 24.46 -3.77
CA SER A 144 -13.81 23.01 -3.59
C SER A 144 -13.20 22.54 -2.28
N ALA A 145 -13.90 21.66 -1.60
CA ALA A 145 -13.49 21.03 -0.36
C ALA A 145 -13.75 19.53 -0.42
N SER A 146 -12.78 18.71 -0.08
CA SER A 146 -12.96 17.25 0.02
C SER A 146 -12.42 16.69 1.32
N SER A 147 -13.07 15.64 1.83
CA SER A 147 -12.64 14.87 2.99
C SER A 147 -12.82 13.40 2.70
N LEU A 148 -11.83 12.59 3.04
CA LEU A 148 -11.74 11.15 2.75
C LEU A 148 -11.39 10.38 4.01
N VAL A 149 -12.01 9.23 4.17
CA VAL A 149 -11.51 8.12 5.00
C VAL A 149 -11.61 6.85 4.19
N GLN A 150 -10.57 6.04 4.23
CA GLN A 150 -10.57 4.69 3.68
C GLN A 150 -10.17 3.70 4.75
N VAL A 151 -11.00 2.68 4.95
CA VAL A 151 -10.72 1.57 5.86
C VAL A 151 -10.41 0.36 5.01
N ILE A 152 -9.26 -0.26 5.24
CA ILE A 152 -8.80 -1.45 4.52
C ILE A 152 -8.59 -2.56 5.54
N GLU A 153 -9.34 -3.64 5.37
CA GLU A 153 -9.24 -4.86 6.18
C GLU A 153 -8.72 -5.97 5.28
N THR A 154 -7.50 -6.45 5.55
CA THR A 154 -6.90 -7.53 4.75
C THR A 154 -6.68 -8.76 5.62
N HIS A 155 -7.17 -9.89 5.16
CA HIS A 155 -6.77 -11.21 5.65
C HIS A 155 -5.85 -11.85 4.63
N PHE A 156 -4.72 -12.27 5.12
CA PHE A 156 -3.68 -12.90 4.33
C PHE A 156 -3.32 -14.24 4.97
N LYS A 157 -3.33 -15.31 4.18
CA LYS A 157 -2.82 -16.61 4.60
C LYS A 157 -1.91 -17.19 3.54
N PHE A 158 -0.78 -17.72 4.00
CA PHE A 158 0.20 -18.38 3.13
C PHE A 158 0.54 -19.76 3.69
N VAL A 159 0.54 -20.77 2.81
CA VAL A 159 0.98 -22.11 3.12
C VAL A 159 1.88 -22.64 2.01
N SER A 160 2.80 -23.54 2.31
CA SER A 160 3.71 -24.12 1.31
C SER A 160 4.09 -25.56 1.59
N THR A 161 4.53 -26.26 0.55
CA THR A 161 4.93 -27.68 0.62
C THR A 161 6.11 -27.95 1.55
N ASN A 162 6.97 -26.97 1.81
CA ASN A 162 8.07 -27.07 2.76
C ASN A 162 7.67 -26.68 4.20
N GLY A 163 6.38 -26.41 4.48
CA GLY A 163 5.82 -26.28 5.83
C GLY A 163 5.61 -24.86 6.31
N SER A 164 5.58 -23.84 5.44
CA SER A 164 5.09 -22.52 5.86
C SER A 164 3.62 -22.57 6.22
N ASP A 165 3.24 -21.86 7.30
CA ASP A 165 1.85 -21.55 7.68
C ASP A 165 1.83 -20.18 8.36
N ILE A 166 1.51 -19.15 7.58
CA ILE A 166 1.51 -17.75 8.03
C ILE A 166 0.10 -17.20 7.88
N THR A 167 -0.40 -16.55 8.91
CA THR A 167 -1.67 -15.81 8.87
C THR A 167 -1.43 -14.38 9.30
N GLN A 168 -1.87 -13.42 8.51
CA GLN A 168 -1.76 -11.99 8.84
C GLN A 168 -3.11 -11.31 8.63
N ASN A 169 -3.48 -10.46 9.59
CA ASN A 169 -4.68 -9.64 9.49
C ASN A 169 -4.26 -8.18 9.66
N PHE A 170 -4.55 -7.38 8.65
CA PHE A 170 -4.22 -5.96 8.64
C PHE A 170 -5.49 -5.13 8.75
N LEU A 171 -5.42 -4.09 9.57
CA LEU A 171 -6.36 -3.00 9.60
C LEU A 171 -5.59 -1.72 9.32
N LEU A 172 -5.91 -1.09 8.19
CA LEU A 172 -5.28 0.15 7.74
C LEU A 172 -6.33 1.24 7.65
N LEU A 173 -5.97 2.42 8.14
CA LEU A 173 -6.78 3.62 8.04
C LEU A 173 -6.03 4.66 7.24
N GLU A 174 -6.70 5.22 6.24
CA GLU A 174 -6.27 6.39 5.50
C GLU A 174 -7.25 7.52 5.75
N THR A 175 -6.76 8.72 6.04
CA THR A 175 -7.57 9.93 6.08
C THR A 175 -6.87 11.04 5.30
N ASP A 176 -7.65 11.80 4.56
CA ASP A 176 -7.17 12.95 3.83
C ASP A 176 -8.26 14.03 3.76
N MET A 177 -7.83 15.26 3.56
CA MET A 177 -8.71 16.38 3.28
C MET A 177 -7.98 17.41 2.41
N SER A 178 -8.73 18.13 1.61
CA SER A 178 -8.17 19.17 0.76
C SER A 178 -9.13 20.33 0.59
N ALA A 179 -8.56 21.53 0.47
CA ALA A 179 -9.27 22.75 0.12
C ALA A 179 -8.61 23.38 -1.11
N THR A 180 -9.42 23.80 -2.08
CA THR A 180 -8.98 24.61 -3.23
C THR A 180 -9.57 25.99 -3.10
N ALA A 181 -8.69 26.99 -2.98
CA ALA A 181 -9.05 28.40 -3.02
C ALA A 181 -8.89 28.95 -4.44
N SER A 182 -9.73 29.94 -4.80
CA SER A 182 -9.68 30.61 -6.12
C SER A 182 -9.93 32.10 -5.99
N GLU A 183 -9.13 32.87 -6.74
CA GLU A 183 -9.34 34.30 -6.95
C GLU A 183 -9.01 34.68 -8.39
N GLY A 184 -10.03 35.00 -9.17
CA GLY A 184 -9.88 35.21 -10.60
C GLY A 184 -9.38 33.96 -11.32
N THR A 185 -8.18 34.03 -11.92
CA THR A 185 -7.53 32.90 -12.59
C THR A 185 -6.55 32.14 -11.70
N ASN A 186 -6.26 32.65 -10.49
CA ASN A 186 -5.38 32.00 -9.55
C ASN A 186 -6.16 30.96 -8.74
N GLN A 187 -5.68 29.72 -8.75
CA GLN A 187 -6.21 28.62 -7.93
C GLN A 187 -5.07 27.92 -7.19
N GLN A 188 -5.26 27.71 -5.90
CA GLN A 188 -4.32 27.07 -5.03
C GLN A 188 -4.99 25.98 -4.21
N THR A 189 -4.31 24.87 -4.02
CA THR A 189 -4.83 23.72 -3.25
C THR A 189 -3.90 23.39 -2.09
N ARG A 190 -4.49 23.15 -0.93
CA ARG A 190 -3.82 22.63 0.25
C ARG A 190 -4.42 21.29 0.66
N THR A 191 -3.56 20.35 1.06
CA THR A 191 -3.94 18.99 1.48
C THR A 191 -3.48 18.72 2.90
N PHE A 192 -4.04 17.68 3.49
CA PHE A 192 -3.63 17.19 4.82
C PHE A 192 -2.55 16.12 4.66
N GLY A 193 -1.27 16.51 4.85
CA GLY A 193 -0.14 15.60 4.87
C GLY A 193 0.31 15.06 3.51
N GLY A 194 -0.09 15.73 2.40
CA GLY A 194 0.28 15.32 1.05
C GLY A 194 -0.42 14.04 0.58
N MET A 195 0.09 13.44 -0.49
CA MET A 195 -0.51 12.24 -1.07
C MET A 195 -0.28 11.01 -0.17
N ARG A 196 -1.38 10.48 0.41
CA ARG A 196 -1.38 9.28 1.27
C ARG A 196 -0.51 9.38 2.53
N GLY A 197 -0.16 10.59 2.96
CA GLY A 197 0.71 10.82 4.12
C GLY A 197 0.10 10.41 5.45
N ASN A 198 -1.22 10.22 5.52
CA ASN A 198 -1.96 9.87 6.74
C ASN A 198 -2.55 8.44 6.67
N CYS A 199 -1.82 7.49 6.13
CA CYS A 199 -2.15 6.09 6.21
C CYS A 199 -1.43 5.43 7.38
N LYS A 200 -2.19 4.74 8.27
CA LYS A 200 -1.66 4.10 9.46
C LYS A 200 -2.19 2.68 9.62
N GLN A 201 -1.35 1.79 10.11
CA GLN A 201 -1.73 0.45 10.52
C GLN A 201 -2.19 0.49 12.00
N ILE A 202 -3.42 0.93 12.23
CA ILE A 202 -4.01 1.18 13.55
C ILE A 202 -5.54 1.13 13.44
N GLY A 203 -6.24 1.09 14.58
CA GLY A 203 -7.69 1.16 14.62
C GLY A 203 -8.26 2.58 14.68
N PHE A 204 -9.58 2.67 14.88
CA PHE A 204 -10.30 3.95 14.89
C PHE A 204 -9.93 4.89 16.05
N GLU A 205 -9.16 4.42 17.05
CA GLU A 205 -8.53 5.29 18.06
C GLU A 205 -7.59 6.32 17.44
N TYR A 206 -7.14 6.13 16.23
CA TYR A 206 -6.34 7.10 15.49
C TYR A 206 -7.08 8.43 15.34
N PHE A 207 -8.36 8.38 15.03
CA PHE A 207 -9.17 9.60 14.87
C PHE A 207 -9.36 10.35 16.20
N ASP A 208 -9.33 9.66 17.34
CA ASP A 208 -9.41 10.33 18.66
C ASP A 208 -8.13 11.14 18.93
N SER A 209 -7.01 10.78 18.33
CA SER A 209 -5.73 11.47 18.49
C SER A 209 -5.58 12.70 17.58
N LEU A 210 -6.47 12.85 16.60
CA LEU A 210 -6.44 13.91 15.59
C LEU A 210 -7.57 14.93 15.86
N ASP A 211 -7.20 16.18 15.99
CA ASP A 211 -8.18 17.28 15.91
C ASP A 211 -8.47 17.61 14.45
N LEU A 212 -9.26 16.72 13.81
CA LEU A 212 -9.53 16.81 12.37
C LEU A 212 -10.29 18.09 11.97
N VAL A 213 -11.14 18.64 12.86
CA VAL A 213 -11.89 19.85 12.57
C VAL A 213 -10.98 21.07 12.59
N SER A 214 -10.13 21.23 13.62
CA SER A 214 -9.17 22.33 13.65
C SER A 214 -8.15 22.24 12.51
N ARG A 215 -7.75 21.02 12.14
CA ARG A 215 -6.90 20.80 10.97
C ARG A 215 -7.59 21.19 9.67
N ALA A 216 -8.87 20.90 9.51
CA ALA A 216 -9.63 21.29 8.33
C ALA A 216 -9.70 22.83 8.20
N VAL A 217 -9.96 23.55 9.30
CA VAL A 217 -9.92 25.02 9.32
C VAL A 217 -8.55 25.53 8.87
N GLN A 218 -7.46 25.00 9.45
CA GLN A 218 -6.10 25.39 9.09
C GLN A 218 -5.81 25.18 7.59
N ILE A 219 -6.21 24.03 7.02
CA ILE A 219 -6.02 23.72 5.60
C ILE A 219 -6.79 24.71 4.71
N GLY A 220 -8.01 25.07 5.09
CA GLY A 220 -8.79 26.09 4.39
C GLY A 220 -8.11 27.46 4.41
N GLU A 221 -7.60 27.89 5.57
CA GLU A 221 -6.85 29.14 5.73
C GLU A 221 -5.55 29.12 4.91
N GLU A 222 -4.75 28.08 5.01
CA GLU A 222 -3.51 27.91 4.25
C GLU A 222 -3.75 27.91 2.73
N ALA A 223 -4.87 27.36 2.23
CA ALA A 223 -5.22 27.40 0.81
C ALA A 223 -5.51 28.85 0.36
N ILE A 224 -6.10 29.67 1.22
CA ILE A 224 -6.34 31.10 0.93
C ILE A 224 -5.02 31.88 0.96
N GLU A 225 -4.15 31.64 1.96
CA GLU A 225 -2.84 32.28 2.05
C GLU A 225 -2.00 32.03 0.80
N LEU A 226 -2.09 30.83 0.21
CA LEU A 226 -1.38 30.49 -1.02
C LEU A 226 -1.80 31.35 -2.23
N LEU A 227 -2.99 31.97 -2.24
CA LEU A 227 -3.39 32.87 -3.32
C LEU A 227 -2.53 34.16 -3.37
N ASP A 228 -2.03 34.59 -2.22
CA ASP A 228 -1.16 35.76 -2.07
C ASP A 228 0.33 35.38 -1.96
N ALA A 229 0.67 34.08 -2.08
CA ALA A 229 2.03 33.61 -1.99
C ALA A 229 2.88 34.15 -3.16
N VAL A 230 4.09 34.60 -2.83
CA VAL A 230 5.06 35.00 -3.84
C VAL A 230 5.63 33.80 -4.55
N GLU A 231 6.07 34.00 -5.80
CA GLU A 231 6.78 32.94 -6.54
C GLU A 231 8.02 32.47 -5.80
N CYS A 232 8.23 31.15 -5.80
CA CYS A 232 9.43 30.54 -5.22
C CYS A 232 10.67 31.14 -5.88
N PRO A 233 11.65 31.68 -5.13
CA PRO A 233 12.85 32.26 -5.71
C PRO A 233 13.68 31.20 -6.47
N THR A 234 14.23 31.61 -7.61
CA THR A 234 15.18 30.80 -8.37
C THR A 234 16.60 31.17 -7.95
N GLY A 235 17.38 30.18 -7.51
CA GLY A 235 18.75 30.40 -7.08
C GLY A 235 19.34 29.21 -6.35
N GLU A 236 20.60 29.33 -5.96
CA GLU A 236 21.29 28.38 -5.08
C GLU A 236 20.96 28.73 -3.62
N MET A 237 20.40 27.79 -2.87
CA MET A 237 19.97 28.02 -1.50
C MET A 237 19.88 26.71 -0.72
N ASP A 238 19.87 26.81 0.61
CA ASP A 238 19.57 25.68 1.49
C ASP A 238 18.06 25.38 1.44
N ILE A 239 17.72 24.08 1.41
CA ILE A 239 16.33 23.61 1.34
C ILE A 239 16.02 22.72 2.54
N ILE A 240 14.90 22.98 3.21
CA ILE A 240 14.31 22.10 4.22
C ILE A 240 13.10 21.45 3.60
N LEU A 241 13.13 20.12 3.45
CA LEU A 241 12.01 19.33 2.94
C LEU A 241 11.19 18.80 4.12
N ALA A 242 9.88 19.06 4.11
CA ALA A 242 8.97 18.47 5.06
C ALA A 242 8.83 16.94 4.83
N PRO A 243 8.43 16.16 5.86
CA PRO A 243 8.38 14.69 5.78
C PRO A 243 7.57 14.13 4.61
N ASP A 244 6.45 14.75 4.27
CA ASP A 244 5.56 14.36 3.16
C ASP A 244 6.26 14.49 1.79
N GLN A 245 7.01 15.56 1.56
CA GLN A 245 7.83 15.72 0.36
C GLN A 245 9.07 14.83 0.43
N MET A 246 9.69 14.69 1.61
CA MET A 246 10.88 13.85 1.79
C MET A 246 10.59 12.36 1.54
N MET A 247 9.39 11.89 1.88
CA MET A 247 8.93 10.54 1.58
C MET A 247 9.02 10.24 0.08
N LEU A 248 8.50 11.14 -0.76
CA LEU A 248 8.56 10.98 -2.22
C LEU A 248 10.01 11.05 -2.72
N GLN A 249 10.82 11.96 -2.18
CA GLN A 249 12.24 12.08 -2.53
C GLN A 249 13.01 10.78 -2.22
N ILE A 250 12.78 10.16 -1.07
CA ILE A 250 13.40 8.88 -0.70
C ILE A 250 12.91 7.75 -1.61
N HIS A 251 11.61 7.70 -1.89
CA HIS A 251 11.00 6.71 -2.77
C HIS A 251 11.67 6.71 -4.16
N GLU A 252 11.75 7.88 -4.80
CA GLU A 252 12.29 8.00 -6.15
C GLU A 252 13.82 7.87 -6.20
N SER A 253 14.53 8.52 -5.26
CA SER A 253 15.99 8.63 -5.35
C SER A 253 16.72 7.47 -4.69
N VAL A 254 16.10 6.74 -3.78
CA VAL A 254 16.72 5.62 -3.05
C VAL A 254 15.94 4.33 -3.25
N GLY A 255 14.63 4.35 -3.06
CA GLY A 255 13.77 3.16 -3.17
C GLY A 255 13.95 2.48 -4.52
N HIS A 256 13.58 3.16 -5.58
CA HIS A 256 13.66 2.60 -6.93
C HIS A 256 15.09 2.26 -7.40
N ALA A 257 16.08 3.03 -6.98
CA ALA A 257 17.45 2.75 -7.38
C ALA A 257 18.04 1.48 -6.73
N LEU A 258 17.47 1.04 -5.59
CA LEU A 258 17.93 -0.14 -4.87
C LEU A 258 17.03 -1.37 -5.09
N GLU A 259 16.04 -1.30 -5.97
CA GLU A 259 15.27 -2.48 -6.40
C GLU A 259 16.18 -3.48 -7.11
N ILE A 260 16.23 -4.70 -6.58
CA ILE A 260 17.19 -5.71 -7.05
C ILE A 260 16.93 -6.14 -8.50
N ASP A 261 15.68 -6.20 -8.94
CA ASP A 261 15.26 -6.50 -10.30
C ASP A 261 15.71 -5.42 -11.30
N ARG A 262 15.70 -4.14 -10.91
CA ARG A 262 16.28 -3.05 -11.70
C ARG A 262 17.81 -3.14 -11.76
N ILE A 263 18.46 -3.49 -10.64
CA ILE A 263 19.92 -3.69 -10.57
C ILE A 263 20.34 -4.86 -11.48
N LEU A 264 19.57 -5.95 -11.46
CA LEU A 264 19.81 -7.12 -12.32
C LEU A 264 19.41 -6.89 -13.78
N GLY A 265 18.56 -5.91 -14.06
CA GLY A 265 18.09 -5.58 -15.40
C GLY A 265 16.81 -6.30 -15.83
N ASP A 266 16.15 -7.01 -14.94
CA ASP A 266 14.91 -7.75 -15.21
C ASP A 266 13.75 -6.81 -15.57
N GLU A 267 13.70 -5.63 -14.97
CA GLU A 267 12.69 -4.59 -15.20
C GLU A 267 13.00 -3.65 -16.39
N ARG A 268 14.08 -3.90 -17.13
CA ARG A 268 14.60 -2.95 -18.12
C ARG A 268 13.59 -2.52 -19.18
N ASN A 269 12.70 -3.42 -19.57
CA ASN A 269 11.69 -3.16 -20.62
C ASN A 269 10.46 -2.41 -20.11
N PHE A 270 10.23 -2.37 -18.80
CA PHE A 270 9.05 -1.77 -18.17
C PHE A 270 9.39 -0.57 -17.32
N ALA A 271 10.17 -0.77 -16.25
CA ALA A 271 10.45 0.23 -15.23
C ALA A 271 11.87 0.83 -15.34
N GLY A 272 12.65 0.40 -16.33
CA GLY A 272 14.01 0.87 -16.55
C GLY A 272 15.05 0.05 -15.79
N TRP A 273 16.15 0.69 -15.42
CA TRP A 273 17.31 0.07 -14.77
C TRP A 273 17.87 0.98 -13.69
N SER A 274 18.78 0.45 -12.89
CA SER A 274 19.48 1.22 -11.87
C SER A 274 20.91 1.57 -12.31
N PHE A 275 21.43 2.70 -11.81
CA PHE A 275 22.85 3.01 -11.88
C PHE A 275 23.67 2.20 -10.87
N VAL A 276 23.01 1.70 -9.80
CA VAL A 276 23.63 0.85 -8.79
C VAL A 276 23.86 -0.55 -9.34
N LYS A 277 24.97 -1.17 -8.99
CA LYS A 277 25.36 -2.52 -9.37
C LYS A 277 25.58 -3.38 -8.12
N LEU A 278 25.58 -4.70 -8.27
CA LEU A 278 25.84 -5.61 -7.14
C LEU A 278 27.21 -5.38 -6.48
N GLU A 279 28.22 -5.01 -7.27
CA GLU A 279 29.56 -4.69 -6.79
C GLU A 279 29.67 -3.40 -5.97
N ASP A 280 28.66 -2.55 -6.03
CA ASP A 280 28.58 -1.30 -5.28
C ASP A 280 28.16 -1.50 -3.81
N PHE A 281 27.56 -2.64 -3.50
CA PHE A 281 27.13 -2.96 -2.13
C PHE A 281 28.32 -2.98 -1.16
N GLY A 282 28.24 -2.16 -0.13
CA GLY A 282 29.30 -1.97 0.85
C GLY A 282 30.46 -1.07 0.40
N ASN A 283 30.47 -0.58 -0.84
CA ASN A 283 31.55 0.23 -1.41
C ASN A 283 31.10 1.62 -1.88
N LEU A 284 29.88 1.75 -2.39
CA LEU A 284 29.37 3.00 -2.94
C LEU A 284 29.00 3.98 -1.83
N GLN A 285 29.61 5.16 -1.83
CA GLN A 285 29.12 6.30 -1.05
C GLN A 285 27.94 6.93 -1.80
N TYR A 286 26.73 6.52 -1.45
CA TYR A 286 25.49 6.87 -2.16
C TYR A 286 25.12 8.36 -2.00
N GLY A 287 25.38 8.93 -0.85
CA GLY A 287 25.06 10.31 -0.53
C GLY A 287 25.98 10.89 0.53
N SER A 288 25.53 11.92 1.23
CA SER A 288 26.26 12.52 2.34
C SER A 288 26.55 11.52 3.46
N ASN A 289 27.67 11.68 4.17
CA ASN A 289 27.98 10.89 5.38
C ASN A 289 26.93 11.06 6.50
N LEU A 290 26.11 12.09 6.43
CA LEU A 290 25.01 12.33 7.37
C LEU A 290 23.72 11.57 6.99
N MET A 291 23.65 11.05 5.76
CA MET A 291 22.45 10.35 5.28
C MET A 291 22.46 8.92 5.78
N ASN A 292 21.38 8.54 6.50
CA ASN A 292 21.10 7.17 6.89
C ASN A 292 19.64 6.89 6.57
N ILE A 293 19.37 5.89 5.72
CA ILE A 293 18.03 5.48 5.31
C ILE A 293 17.90 3.99 5.60
N THR A 294 16.83 3.61 6.29
CA THR A 294 16.51 2.22 6.62
C THR A 294 15.10 1.88 6.14
N PHE A 295 14.93 0.65 5.71
CA PHE A 295 13.61 0.06 5.44
C PHE A 295 13.26 -0.83 6.62
N ASP A 296 12.30 -0.41 7.43
CA ASP A 296 11.88 -1.15 8.62
C ASP A 296 10.37 -1.37 8.62
N PRO A 297 9.89 -2.54 8.14
CA PRO A 297 8.46 -2.88 8.13
C PRO A 297 7.93 -3.24 9.53
N THR A 298 8.76 -3.24 10.58
CA THR A 298 8.37 -3.65 11.94
C THR A 298 7.97 -2.48 12.83
N VAL A 299 8.02 -1.25 12.34
CA VAL A 299 7.62 -0.06 13.10
C VAL A 299 6.13 -0.11 13.40
N SER A 300 5.79 -0.20 14.70
CA SER A 300 4.40 -0.35 15.14
C SER A 300 3.53 0.84 14.75
N GLY A 301 2.36 0.57 14.18
CA GLY A 301 1.39 1.58 13.76
C GLY A 301 1.69 2.23 12.41
N GLU A 302 2.89 2.03 11.87
CA GLU A 302 3.22 2.51 10.53
C GLU A 302 2.75 1.53 9.45
N PHE A 303 2.64 2.03 8.24
CA PHE A 303 2.27 1.21 7.08
C PHE A 303 3.42 0.24 6.78
N ALA A 304 3.18 -1.05 7.04
CA ALA A 304 4.12 -2.12 6.71
C ALA A 304 3.70 -2.79 5.40
N SER A 305 4.65 -3.03 4.56
CA SER A 305 4.45 -3.78 3.30
C SER A 305 4.70 -5.28 3.50
#